data_f3f403604a03fe3cba59e951ed8f21e1
#
_entry.id   f3f403604a03fe3cba59e951ed8f21e1
#
_cell.length_a   1.000
_cell.length_b   1.000
_cell.length_c   1.000
_cell.angle_alpha   90.00
_cell.angle_beta   90.00
_cell.angle_gamma   90.00
#
_symmetry.space_group_name_H-M   'P 1'
#
loop_
_entity.id
_entity.type
_entity.pdbx_description
1 polymer ?
#
loop_
_entity_poly.entity_id
_entity_poly.type
_entity_poly.pdbx_seq_one_letter_code
_entity_poly.pdbx_strand_id
1 'polypeptide(L)'
;MENFASKKFGIWFDFKIQPENEWMKFFDKLENANITECFINAKANQLDYLISLTKNYNLNIHGWIWTLNRPYDEKCSKNLDWYSVNKNGQNSYEYRPYVDYYQWLSPFSEGARDYIKGNISKISSIDGLSSVHLDYVRYCDVFLPQNLQKYYSIDQTHEFPEYDFGYHINGRKSFKDMHGVDPIDINDTKLSRKWKQFRCDAV
;
A
#
# COMPACT_ATOMS: atom_id res chain seq x y z
N MET A 1 17.35 -25.76 -28.31
CA MET A 1 17.68 -25.54 -26.88
C MET A 1 16.82 -24.41 -26.40
N GLU A 2 15.78 -24.71 -25.63
CA GLU A 2 14.95 -23.67 -25.01
C GLU A 2 15.80 -22.92 -24.02
N ASN A 3 15.93 -21.61 -24.22
CA ASN A 3 16.57 -20.69 -23.29
C ASN A 3 15.66 -20.57 -22.08
N PHE A 4 15.85 -21.41 -21.08
CA PHE A 4 15.25 -21.19 -19.76
C PHE A 4 15.88 -19.89 -19.21
N ALA A 5 15.14 -18.79 -19.34
CA ALA A 5 15.49 -17.57 -18.61
C ALA A 5 15.72 -17.96 -17.15
N SER A 6 16.90 -17.68 -16.62
CA SER A 6 17.25 -18.03 -15.25
C SER A 6 16.19 -17.42 -14.30
N LYS A 7 15.56 -18.25 -13.48
CA LYS A 7 14.56 -17.79 -12.51
C LYS A 7 15.24 -16.79 -11.58
N LYS A 8 14.62 -15.62 -11.45
CA LYS A 8 15.04 -14.60 -10.47
C LYS A 8 14.27 -14.84 -9.16
N PHE A 9 14.99 -14.75 -8.06
CA PHE A 9 14.42 -14.86 -6.73
C PHE A 9 14.55 -13.53 -6.01
N GLY A 10 13.49 -13.13 -5.30
CA GLY A 10 13.45 -11.87 -4.56
C GLY A 10 13.07 -12.07 -3.10
N ILE A 11 13.47 -11.10 -2.27
CA ILE A 11 13.14 -11.03 -0.86
C ILE A 11 12.61 -9.65 -0.50
N TRP A 12 11.62 -9.58 0.41
CA TRP A 12 11.11 -8.35 1.01
C TRP A 12 11.58 -8.25 2.45
N PHE A 13 12.09 -7.08 2.83
CA PHE A 13 12.49 -6.82 4.22
C PHE A 13 12.46 -5.33 4.56
N ASP A 14 12.34 -5.03 5.86
CA ASP A 14 12.46 -3.68 6.39
C ASP A 14 13.92 -3.33 6.67
N PHE A 15 14.29 -2.07 6.41
CA PHE A 15 15.59 -1.56 6.82
C PHE A 15 15.75 -1.65 8.34
N LYS A 16 16.90 -2.17 8.77
CA LYS A 16 17.28 -2.23 10.19
C LYS A 16 18.53 -1.40 10.43
N ILE A 17 18.55 -0.67 11.55
CA ILE A 17 19.76 0.00 11.99
C ILE A 17 20.71 -1.07 12.53
N GLN A 18 21.80 -1.33 11.82
CA GLN A 18 22.83 -2.30 12.18
C GLN A 18 24.17 -1.90 11.59
N PRO A 19 25.31 -2.44 12.11
CA PRO A 19 26.65 -2.18 11.58
C PRO A 19 26.79 -2.64 10.12
N GLU A 20 27.67 -1.97 9.37
CA GLU A 20 27.94 -2.26 7.97
C GLU A 20 28.34 -3.73 7.73
N ASN A 21 29.20 -4.28 8.60
CA ASN A 21 29.62 -5.68 8.50
C ASN A 21 28.47 -6.69 8.61
N GLU A 22 27.38 -6.33 9.32
CA GLU A 22 26.20 -7.20 9.41
C GLU A 22 25.38 -7.12 8.10
N TRP A 23 25.33 -5.95 7.45
CA TRP A 23 24.75 -5.83 6.10
C TRP A 23 25.54 -6.65 5.09
N MET A 24 26.89 -6.57 5.11
CA MET A 24 27.74 -7.33 4.20
C MET A 24 27.52 -8.84 4.37
N LYS A 25 27.50 -9.36 5.61
CA LYS A 25 27.19 -10.76 5.89
C LYS A 25 25.78 -11.17 5.42
N PHE A 26 24.83 -10.26 5.48
CA PHE A 26 23.47 -10.50 4.97
C PHE A 26 23.46 -10.59 3.46
N PHE A 27 24.13 -9.68 2.75
CA PHE A 27 24.24 -9.69 1.30
C PHE A 27 25.01 -10.93 0.78
N ASP A 28 26.07 -11.34 1.45
CA ASP A 28 26.78 -12.61 1.17
C ASP A 28 25.82 -13.81 1.21
N LYS A 29 24.93 -13.85 2.21
CA LYS A 29 23.92 -14.92 2.33
C LYS A 29 22.90 -14.89 1.18
N LEU A 30 22.47 -13.69 0.75
CA LEU A 30 21.52 -13.54 -0.36
C LEU A 30 22.15 -14.02 -1.67
N GLU A 31 23.39 -13.62 -1.94
CA GLU A 31 24.13 -14.03 -3.14
C GLU A 31 24.37 -15.54 -3.16
N ASN A 32 24.80 -16.14 -2.05
CA ASN A 32 24.95 -17.59 -1.91
C ASN A 32 23.63 -18.36 -2.07
N ALA A 33 22.49 -17.73 -1.80
CA ALA A 33 21.15 -18.29 -2.03
C ALA A 33 20.60 -18.01 -3.44
N ASN A 34 21.38 -17.39 -4.33
CA ASN A 34 20.96 -16.93 -5.66
C ASN A 34 19.76 -15.97 -5.64
N ILE A 35 19.62 -15.17 -4.58
CA ILE A 35 18.63 -14.09 -4.50
C ILE A 35 19.25 -12.85 -5.15
N THR A 36 18.55 -12.29 -6.13
CA THR A 36 19.04 -11.13 -6.91
C THR A 36 18.17 -9.88 -6.74
N GLU A 37 16.94 -10.01 -6.25
CA GLU A 37 15.99 -8.90 -6.16
C GLU A 37 15.67 -8.61 -4.67
N CYS A 38 15.98 -7.40 -4.21
CA CYS A 38 15.79 -6.96 -2.82
C CYS A 38 14.79 -5.82 -2.75
N PHE A 39 13.57 -6.10 -2.26
CA PHE A 39 12.51 -5.11 -2.06
C PHE A 39 12.56 -4.60 -0.62
N ILE A 40 12.99 -3.35 -0.44
CA ILE A 40 13.34 -2.82 0.88
C ILE A 40 12.42 -1.67 1.27
N ASN A 41 11.73 -1.83 2.40
CA ASN A 41 10.99 -0.75 3.02
C ASN A 41 11.96 0.12 3.84
N ALA A 42 12.28 1.30 3.31
CA ALA A 42 13.28 2.18 3.88
C ALA A 42 13.07 3.65 3.45
N LYS A 43 13.67 4.57 4.19
CA LYS A 43 13.75 5.98 3.79
C LYS A 43 14.76 6.16 2.64
N ALA A 44 14.64 7.25 1.87
CA ALA A 44 15.49 7.51 0.72
C ALA A 44 17.01 7.45 1.05
N ASN A 45 17.43 8.09 2.13
CA ASN A 45 18.83 8.06 2.57
C ASN A 45 19.32 6.67 3.01
N GLN A 46 18.41 5.82 3.48
CA GLN A 46 18.73 4.44 3.87
C GLN A 46 18.88 3.54 2.63
N LEU A 47 18.03 3.76 1.61
CA LEU A 47 18.16 3.07 0.32
C LEU A 47 19.48 3.45 -0.37
N ASP A 48 19.80 4.74 -0.43
CA ASP A 48 21.06 5.24 -0.98
C ASP A 48 22.28 4.61 -0.28
N TYR A 49 22.24 4.54 1.06
CA TYR A 49 23.27 3.85 1.83
C TYR A 49 23.39 2.38 1.45
N LEU A 50 22.27 1.61 1.38
CA LEU A 50 22.33 0.20 1.00
C LEU A 50 22.82 -0.01 -0.42
N ILE A 51 22.41 0.83 -1.37
CA ILE A 51 22.91 0.81 -2.75
C ILE A 51 24.42 1.00 -2.77
N SER A 52 24.96 1.89 -1.93
CA SER A 52 26.41 2.10 -1.85
C SER A 52 27.17 0.85 -1.40
N LEU A 53 26.57 0.02 -0.52
CA LEU A 53 27.15 -1.23 -0.02
C LEU A 53 27.04 -2.38 -1.02
N THR A 54 26.05 -2.35 -1.92
CA THR A 54 25.79 -3.47 -2.84
C THR A 54 26.49 -3.36 -4.19
N LYS A 55 27.35 -2.36 -4.40
CA LYS A 55 28.05 -2.12 -5.68
C LYS A 55 28.83 -3.32 -6.25
N ASN A 56 29.34 -4.18 -5.38
CA ASN A 56 30.11 -5.37 -5.75
C ASN A 56 29.30 -6.66 -5.69
N TYR A 57 27.99 -6.58 -5.44
CA TYR A 57 27.08 -7.71 -5.38
C TYR A 57 26.19 -7.77 -6.63
N ASN A 58 25.76 -8.96 -7.00
CA ASN A 58 24.75 -9.14 -8.04
C ASN A 58 23.33 -8.98 -7.46
N LEU A 59 23.08 -7.82 -6.85
CA LEU A 59 21.81 -7.49 -6.17
C LEU A 59 21.18 -6.26 -6.79
N ASN A 60 19.90 -6.36 -7.13
CA ASN A 60 19.06 -5.25 -7.56
C ASN A 60 18.26 -4.74 -6.34
N ILE A 61 18.44 -3.46 -6.01
CA ILE A 61 17.75 -2.83 -4.89
C ILE A 61 16.50 -2.11 -5.39
N HIS A 62 15.36 -2.44 -4.80
CA HIS A 62 14.06 -1.85 -5.09
C HIS A 62 13.52 -1.16 -3.83
N GLY A 63 13.04 0.06 -3.96
CA GLY A 63 12.34 0.74 -2.87
C GLY A 63 10.93 0.18 -2.69
N TRP A 64 10.62 -0.42 -1.56
CA TRP A 64 9.28 -0.93 -1.24
C TRP A 64 8.50 0.09 -0.42
N ILE A 65 7.34 0.50 -0.93
CA ILE A 65 6.50 1.55 -0.33
C ILE A 65 5.11 0.97 -0.02
N TRP A 66 4.67 1.11 1.21
CA TRP A 66 3.26 0.97 1.55
C TRP A 66 2.52 2.21 1.07
N THR A 67 1.73 2.09 0.01
CA THR A 67 1.18 3.22 -0.73
C THR A 67 -0.01 3.86 -0.02
N LEU A 68 -1.15 3.17 0.01
CA LEU A 68 -2.38 3.69 0.63
C LEU A 68 -2.52 3.30 2.11
N ASN A 69 -1.95 2.19 2.56
CA ASN A 69 -1.89 1.88 3.98
C ASN A 69 -0.69 2.59 4.63
N ARG A 70 -0.93 3.58 5.49
CA ARG A 70 0.10 4.45 6.05
C ARG A 70 0.05 4.49 7.57
N PRO A 71 0.30 3.35 8.26
CA PRO A 71 0.35 3.33 9.71
C PRO A 71 1.52 4.17 10.23
N TYR A 72 1.30 4.84 11.34
CA TYR A 72 2.33 5.59 12.07
C TYR A 72 3.02 6.72 11.27
N ASP A 73 2.38 7.19 10.19
CA ASP A 73 2.88 8.31 9.39
C ASP A 73 2.44 9.63 10.03
N GLU A 74 3.40 10.35 10.62
CA GLU A 74 3.12 11.61 11.35
C GLU A 74 2.50 12.69 10.47
N LYS A 75 2.81 12.71 9.16
CA LYS A 75 2.20 13.67 8.26
C LYS A 75 0.76 13.31 7.96
N CYS A 76 0.48 12.05 7.74
CA CYS A 76 -0.88 11.57 7.51
C CYS A 76 -1.74 11.79 8.77
N SER A 77 -1.25 11.47 9.97
CA SER A 77 -2.00 11.62 11.21
C SER A 77 -2.42 13.07 11.56
N LYS A 78 -1.74 14.06 10.97
CA LYS A 78 -2.09 15.49 11.09
C LYS A 78 -3.11 15.95 10.05
N ASN A 79 -3.51 15.08 9.10
CA ASN A 79 -4.42 15.38 8.00
C ASN A 79 -5.51 14.29 7.93
N LEU A 80 -6.44 14.34 8.86
CA LEU A 80 -7.48 13.30 9.03
C LEU A 80 -8.42 13.19 7.82
N ASP A 81 -8.55 14.25 7.05
CA ASP A 81 -9.28 14.33 5.79
C ASP A 81 -8.62 13.53 4.65
N TRP A 82 -7.40 13.02 4.86
CA TRP A 82 -6.74 12.16 3.88
C TRP A 82 -7.17 10.70 3.97
N TYR A 83 -7.75 10.30 5.11
CA TYR A 83 -8.07 8.90 5.36
C TYR A 83 -9.34 8.45 4.66
N SER A 84 -9.35 7.19 4.27
CA SER A 84 -10.54 6.52 3.75
C SER A 84 -11.64 6.50 4.80
N VAL A 85 -12.88 6.64 4.34
CA VAL A 85 -14.07 6.68 5.18
C VAL A 85 -14.94 5.47 4.83
N ASN A 86 -15.45 4.77 5.83
CA ASN A 86 -16.39 3.66 5.64
C ASN A 86 -17.82 4.17 5.36
N LYS A 87 -18.71 3.25 5.03
CA LYS A 87 -20.10 3.59 4.70
C LYS A 87 -20.85 4.21 5.88
N ASN A 88 -20.42 3.97 7.12
CA ASN A 88 -20.98 4.58 8.34
C ASN A 88 -20.41 5.96 8.67
N GLY A 89 -19.48 6.50 7.85
CA GLY A 89 -18.89 7.82 8.04
C GLY A 89 -17.67 7.85 8.95
N GLN A 90 -17.13 6.70 9.36
CA GLN A 90 -15.95 6.61 10.22
C GLN A 90 -14.69 6.55 9.36
N ASN A 91 -13.64 7.34 9.70
CA ASN A 91 -12.37 7.30 9.00
C ASN A 91 -11.48 6.15 9.53
N SER A 92 -10.58 5.65 8.68
CA SER A 92 -9.71 4.51 9.00
C SER A 92 -8.56 4.84 9.97
N TYR A 93 -8.36 6.09 10.34
CA TYR A 93 -7.42 6.48 11.39
C TYR A 93 -7.98 6.23 12.77
N GLU A 94 -9.25 6.57 12.98
CA GLU A 94 -9.95 6.44 14.26
C GLU A 94 -10.60 5.05 14.42
N TYR A 95 -11.21 4.55 13.35
CA TYR A 95 -11.81 3.22 13.29
C TYR A 95 -10.99 2.32 12.38
N ARG A 96 -10.18 1.44 12.98
CA ARG A 96 -9.26 0.56 12.25
C ARG A 96 -9.92 -0.78 11.96
N PRO A 97 -10.09 -1.14 10.69
CA PRO A 97 -10.66 -2.43 10.35
C PRO A 97 -9.64 -3.54 10.63
N TYR A 98 -10.05 -4.58 11.32
CA TYR A 98 -9.33 -5.83 11.59
C TYR A 98 -8.06 -5.72 12.44
N VAL A 99 -7.12 -4.82 12.11
CA VAL A 99 -5.80 -4.71 12.74
C VAL A 99 -5.37 -3.26 12.94
N ASP A 100 -4.59 -3.00 14.00
CA ASP A 100 -4.21 -1.65 14.41
C ASP A 100 -3.37 -0.88 13.37
N TYR A 101 -2.64 -1.57 12.51
CA TYR A 101 -1.84 -0.95 11.47
C TYR A 101 -2.63 -0.66 10.17
N TYR A 102 -3.94 -0.93 10.09
CA TYR A 102 -4.77 -0.57 8.95
C TYR A 102 -5.25 0.87 9.07
N GLN A 103 -4.44 1.77 8.51
CA GLN A 103 -4.70 3.21 8.45
C GLN A 103 -4.65 3.66 6.98
N TRP A 104 -5.76 3.46 6.29
CA TRP A 104 -5.87 3.58 4.85
C TRP A 104 -6.16 5.01 4.39
N LEU A 105 -5.30 5.55 3.53
CA LEU A 105 -5.56 6.82 2.85
C LEU A 105 -6.57 6.63 1.72
N SER A 106 -7.31 7.70 1.42
CA SER A 106 -8.27 7.71 0.34
C SER A 106 -7.62 8.11 -0.98
N PRO A 107 -7.80 7.34 -2.07
CA PRO A 107 -7.37 7.78 -3.40
C PRO A 107 -8.18 9.00 -3.91
N PHE A 108 -9.28 9.36 -3.28
CA PHE A 108 -10.05 10.57 -3.56
C PHE A 108 -9.57 11.82 -2.83
N SER A 109 -8.64 11.70 -1.88
CA SER A 109 -8.00 12.84 -1.25
C SER A 109 -6.83 13.34 -2.12
N GLU A 110 -6.92 14.57 -2.59
CA GLU A 110 -5.86 15.20 -3.39
C GLU A 110 -4.57 15.34 -2.58
N GLY A 111 -4.67 15.80 -1.32
CA GLY A 111 -3.52 15.93 -0.43
C GLY A 111 -2.82 14.59 -0.17
N ALA A 112 -3.57 13.50 0.00
CA ALA A 112 -3.01 12.15 0.14
C ALA A 112 -2.26 11.73 -1.13
N ARG A 113 -2.87 11.92 -2.31
CA ARG A 113 -2.23 11.59 -3.59
C ARG A 113 -0.94 12.36 -3.82
N ASP A 114 -0.95 13.67 -3.56
CA ASP A 114 0.23 14.52 -3.75
C ASP A 114 1.35 14.14 -2.79
N TYR A 115 1.01 13.81 -1.55
CA TYR A 115 1.98 13.31 -0.58
C TYR A 115 2.60 11.97 -1.03
N ILE A 116 1.78 11.03 -1.51
CA ILE A 116 2.24 9.72 -2.01
C ILE A 116 3.13 9.92 -3.24
N LYS A 117 2.70 10.73 -4.22
CA LYS A 117 3.49 11.06 -5.41
C LYS A 117 4.84 11.67 -5.05
N GLY A 118 4.86 12.60 -4.09
CA GLY A 118 6.09 13.20 -3.61
C GLY A 118 7.06 12.19 -2.99
N ASN A 119 6.55 11.21 -2.24
CA ASN A 119 7.36 10.13 -1.68
C ASN A 119 7.91 9.19 -2.78
N ILE A 120 7.08 8.82 -3.75
CA ILE A 120 7.49 8.01 -4.90
C ILE A 120 8.58 8.73 -5.69
N SER A 121 8.38 10.01 -6.04
CA SER A 121 9.36 10.82 -6.76
C SER A 121 10.70 10.91 -6.03
N LYS A 122 10.66 11.07 -4.71
CA LYS A 122 11.87 11.10 -3.88
C LYS A 122 12.67 9.81 -3.94
N ILE A 123 11.98 8.67 -3.88
CA ILE A 123 12.63 7.36 -3.90
C ILE A 123 13.09 7.02 -5.33
N SER A 124 12.27 7.29 -6.34
CA SER A 124 12.63 7.01 -7.74
C SER A 124 13.78 7.86 -8.27
N SER A 125 14.13 8.96 -7.61
CA SER A 125 15.28 9.79 -7.96
C SER A 125 16.62 9.31 -7.38
N ILE A 126 16.63 8.23 -6.61
CA ILE A 126 17.87 7.67 -6.04
C ILE A 126 18.66 6.99 -7.14
N ASP A 127 19.92 7.41 -7.31
CA ASP A 127 20.81 6.83 -8.29
C ASP A 127 21.16 5.37 -7.96
N GLY A 128 21.11 4.49 -8.95
CA GLY A 128 21.34 3.05 -8.76
C GLY A 128 20.16 2.27 -8.21
N LEU A 129 19.01 2.90 -7.91
CA LEU A 129 17.79 2.18 -7.55
C LEU A 129 17.18 1.48 -8.77
N SER A 130 16.90 0.19 -8.67
CA SER A 130 16.38 -0.60 -9.80
C SER A 130 14.91 -0.33 -10.11
N SER A 131 14.07 -0.14 -9.09
CA SER A 131 12.66 0.26 -9.24
C SER A 131 12.04 0.70 -7.92
N VAL A 132 10.80 1.20 -7.98
CA VAL A 132 9.93 1.41 -6.82
C VAL A 132 8.81 0.38 -6.88
N HIS A 133 8.69 -0.43 -5.82
CA HIS A 133 7.62 -1.41 -5.64
C HIS A 133 6.52 -0.80 -4.77
N LEU A 134 5.33 -0.64 -5.35
CA LEU A 134 4.17 -0.07 -4.69
C LEU A 134 3.32 -1.20 -4.11
N ASP A 135 3.27 -1.27 -2.79
CA ASP A 135 2.39 -2.19 -2.05
C ASP A 135 1.15 -1.46 -1.53
N TYR A 136 0.12 -2.22 -1.16
CA TYR A 136 -1.15 -1.66 -0.68
C TYR A 136 -1.79 -0.63 -1.64
N VAL A 137 -1.65 -0.81 -2.97
CA VAL A 137 -2.34 -0.01 -3.99
C VAL A 137 -3.74 -0.59 -4.17
N ARG A 138 -4.56 -0.49 -3.13
CA ARG A 138 -5.91 -1.05 -3.06
C ARG A 138 -6.70 -0.41 -1.92
N TYR A 139 -7.99 -0.68 -1.89
CA TYR A 139 -8.81 -0.41 -0.71
C TYR A 139 -8.57 -1.46 0.38
N CYS A 140 -9.02 -1.12 1.60
CA CYS A 140 -9.13 -2.10 2.68
C CYS A 140 -10.03 -3.27 2.29
N ASP A 141 -9.79 -4.43 2.87
CA ASP A 141 -10.60 -5.61 2.65
C ASP A 141 -12.03 -5.40 3.19
N VAL A 142 -13.03 -5.52 2.32
CA VAL A 142 -14.45 -5.38 2.68
C VAL A 142 -15.00 -6.68 3.25
N PHE A 143 -14.49 -7.80 2.75
CA PHE A 143 -14.90 -9.16 3.13
C PHE A 143 -13.67 -10.04 3.28
N LEU A 144 -13.54 -10.68 4.43
CA LEU A 144 -12.42 -11.56 4.71
C LEU A 144 -12.72 -13.02 4.31
N PRO A 145 -11.73 -13.77 3.82
CA PRO A 145 -11.82 -15.22 3.70
C PRO A 145 -12.17 -15.90 5.04
N GLN A 146 -12.93 -16.98 5.02
CA GLN A 146 -13.45 -17.65 6.23
C GLN A 146 -12.37 -18.01 7.26
N ASN A 147 -11.19 -18.43 6.82
CA ASN A 147 -10.08 -18.74 7.72
C ASN A 147 -9.59 -17.50 8.49
N LEU A 148 -9.58 -16.32 7.86
CA LEU A 148 -9.21 -15.07 8.52
C LEU A 148 -10.35 -14.54 9.39
N GLN A 149 -11.61 -14.71 9.01
CA GLN A 149 -12.74 -14.31 9.84
C GLN A 149 -12.69 -14.96 11.23
N LYS A 150 -12.40 -16.26 11.29
CA LYS A 150 -12.22 -16.97 12.56
C LYS A 150 -11.08 -16.40 13.41
N TYR A 151 -9.96 -16.03 12.75
CA TYR A 151 -8.80 -15.47 13.44
C TYR A 151 -9.11 -14.12 14.09
N TYR A 152 -9.93 -13.29 13.44
CA TYR A 152 -10.34 -11.97 13.94
C TYR A 152 -11.66 -12.01 14.72
N SER A 153 -12.22 -13.17 15.00
CA SER A 153 -13.52 -13.32 15.69
C SER A 153 -14.66 -12.57 15.01
N ILE A 154 -14.67 -12.58 13.68
CA ILE A 154 -15.67 -11.94 12.82
C ILE A 154 -16.47 -13.02 12.12
N ASP A 155 -17.77 -12.81 11.96
CA ASP A 155 -18.67 -13.66 11.16
C ASP A 155 -19.33 -12.79 10.08
N GLN A 156 -18.68 -12.70 8.93
CA GLN A 156 -19.19 -11.94 7.79
C GLN A 156 -20.00 -12.84 6.87
N THR A 157 -21.31 -12.60 6.80
CA THR A 157 -22.23 -13.24 5.85
C THR A 157 -22.41 -12.42 4.57
N HIS A 158 -22.05 -11.12 4.60
CA HIS A 158 -22.10 -10.17 3.50
C HIS A 158 -21.09 -9.03 3.73
N GLU A 159 -21.02 -8.06 2.81
CA GLU A 159 -20.21 -6.85 2.97
C GLU A 159 -20.82 -5.96 4.06
N PHE A 160 -20.13 -5.80 5.18
CA PHE A 160 -20.59 -4.95 6.30
C PHE A 160 -20.18 -3.49 6.07
N PRO A 161 -21.08 -2.51 6.32
CA PRO A 161 -20.81 -1.08 6.10
C PRO A 161 -19.58 -0.55 6.83
N GLU A 162 -19.28 -1.05 8.02
CA GLU A 162 -18.14 -0.66 8.84
C GLU A 162 -16.78 -1.06 8.27
N TYR A 163 -16.74 -2.04 7.36
CA TYR A 163 -15.52 -2.48 6.67
C TYR A 163 -15.39 -1.95 5.24
N ASP A 164 -16.44 -1.30 4.69
CA ASP A 164 -16.42 -0.76 3.33
C ASP A 164 -15.86 0.68 3.30
N PHE A 165 -14.53 0.81 3.25
CA PHE A 165 -13.77 2.07 3.30
C PHE A 165 -13.60 2.72 1.93
N GLY A 166 -14.66 3.02 1.23
CA GLY A 166 -14.59 3.67 -0.08
C GLY A 166 -15.41 4.96 -0.17
N TYR A 167 -15.94 5.50 0.94
CA TYR A 167 -16.95 6.57 0.96
C TYR A 167 -16.40 7.96 1.33
N HIS A 168 -15.16 8.27 0.96
CA HIS A 168 -14.58 9.60 1.13
C HIS A 168 -15.45 10.67 0.44
N ILE A 169 -15.60 11.83 1.08
CA ILE A 169 -16.52 12.89 0.66
C ILE A 169 -16.30 13.35 -0.80
N ASN A 170 -15.05 13.48 -1.25
CA ASN A 170 -14.73 13.89 -2.61
C ASN A 170 -15.16 12.84 -3.65
N GLY A 171 -14.95 11.55 -3.35
CA GLY A 171 -15.41 10.46 -4.22
C GLY A 171 -16.94 10.42 -4.33
N ARG A 172 -17.62 10.55 -3.19
CA ARG A 172 -19.09 10.62 -3.13
C ARG A 172 -19.63 11.80 -3.95
N LYS A 173 -19.05 12.99 -3.74
CA LYS A 173 -19.44 14.19 -4.48
C LYS A 173 -19.26 14.01 -6.00
N SER A 174 -18.08 13.57 -6.44
CA SER A 174 -17.80 13.36 -7.86
C SER A 174 -18.74 12.32 -8.49
N PHE A 175 -19.05 11.24 -7.79
CA PHE A 175 -19.99 10.24 -8.27
C PHE A 175 -21.42 10.80 -8.36
N LYS A 176 -21.85 11.56 -7.34
CA LYS A 176 -23.16 12.21 -7.32
C LYS A 176 -23.32 13.22 -8.45
N ASP A 177 -22.29 13.99 -8.74
CA ASP A 177 -22.28 14.96 -9.84
C ASP A 177 -22.46 14.26 -11.21
N MET A 178 -21.88 13.04 -11.38
CA MET A 178 -21.97 12.25 -12.61
C MET A 178 -23.28 11.44 -12.73
N HIS A 179 -23.83 10.98 -11.61
CA HIS A 179 -24.92 9.99 -11.62
C HIS A 179 -26.19 10.44 -10.92
N GLY A 180 -26.21 11.64 -10.32
CA GLY A 180 -27.38 12.23 -9.68
C GLY A 180 -27.73 11.66 -8.29
N VAL A 181 -26.99 10.67 -7.79
CA VAL A 181 -27.28 10.00 -6.51
C VAL A 181 -26.00 9.87 -5.66
N ASP A 182 -26.12 10.10 -4.37
CA ASP A 182 -25.05 9.86 -3.43
C ASP A 182 -24.84 8.35 -3.26
N PRO A 183 -23.60 7.84 -3.34
CA PRO A 183 -23.30 6.42 -3.17
C PRO A 183 -23.85 5.78 -1.87
N ILE A 184 -24.01 6.54 -0.81
CA ILE A 184 -24.61 6.05 0.43
C ILE A 184 -26.09 5.66 0.24
N ASP A 185 -26.79 6.37 -0.62
CA ASP A 185 -28.24 6.22 -0.85
C ASP A 185 -28.56 5.24 -1.99
N ILE A 186 -27.55 4.57 -2.56
CA ILE A 186 -27.75 3.63 -3.66
C ILE A 186 -28.47 2.38 -3.17
N ASN A 187 -29.65 2.12 -3.73
CA ASN A 187 -30.42 0.89 -3.54
C ASN A 187 -30.51 0.05 -4.83
N ASP A 188 -30.02 0.58 -5.96
CA ASP A 188 -30.05 -0.07 -7.27
C ASP A 188 -28.74 -0.82 -7.55
N THR A 189 -28.87 -2.07 -8.00
CA THR A 189 -27.72 -2.96 -8.26
C THR A 189 -26.81 -2.44 -9.38
N LYS A 190 -27.38 -1.80 -10.41
CA LYS A 190 -26.60 -1.26 -11.55
C LYS A 190 -25.77 -0.07 -11.11
N LEU A 191 -26.34 0.83 -10.31
CA LEU A 191 -25.62 1.98 -9.73
C LEU A 191 -24.56 1.52 -8.71
N SER A 192 -24.87 0.50 -7.92
CA SER A 192 -23.90 -0.10 -7.00
C SER A 192 -22.66 -0.64 -7.72
N ARG A 193 -22.85 -1.32 -8.86
CA ARG A 193 -21.73 -1.78 -9.71
C ARG A 193 -20.92 -0.61 -10.30
N LYS A 194 -21.60 0.46 -10.74
CA LYS A 194 -20.92 1.67 -11.22
C LYS A 194 -20.09 2.33 -10.11
N TRP A 195 -20.62 2.39 -8.88
CA TRP A 195 -19.87 2.91 -7.75
C TRP A 195 -18.63 2.06 -7.42
N LYS A 196 -18.75 0.74 -7.45
CA LYS A 196 -17.59 -0.16 -7.26
C LYS A 196 -16.54 0.07 -8.36
N GLN A 197 -16.96 0.16 -9.62
CA GLN A 197 -16.03 0.45 -10.72
C GLN A 197 -15.38 1.83 -10.58
N PHE A 198 -16.14 2.86 -10.29
CA PHE A 198 -15.62 4.22 -10.06
C PHE A 198 -14.56 4.28 -8.96
N ARG A 199 -14.73 3.51 -7.90
CA ARG A 199 -13.70 3.38 -6.87
C ARG A 199 -12.44 2.65 -7.38
N CYS A 200 -12.61 1.57 -8.13
CA CYS A 200 -11.48 0.85 -8.72
C CYS A 200 -10.65 1.74 -9.66
N ASP A 201 -11.33 2.57 -10.46
CA ASP A 201 -10.67 3.48 -11.41
C ASP A 201 -9.88 4.61 -10.74
N ALA A 202 -10.08 4.83 -9.43
CA ALA A 202 -9.37 5.85 -8.64
C ALA A 202 -8.05 5.34 -8.02
N VAL A 203 -7.79 4.03 -8.07
CA VAL A 203 -6.57 3.38 -7.57
C VAL A 203 -5.63 3.07 -8.70
#